data_13269c679325f1bbbd1f0467cfde36a3
#
_entry.id   13269c679325f1bbbd1f0467cfde36a3
#
_cell.length_a   1.000
_cell.length_b   1.000
_cell.length_c   1.000
_cell.angle_alpha   90.00
_cell.angle_beta   90.00
_cell.angle_gamma   90.00
#
_symmetry.space_group_name_H-M   'P 1'
#
loop_
_entity.id
_entity.type
_entity.pdbx_description
1 polymer ?
#
loop_
_entity_poly.entity_id
_entity_poly.type
_entity_poly.pdbx_seq_one_letter_code
_entity_poly.pdbx_strand_id
1 'polypeptide(L)'
;MARNRLRHPDIGIRVRIDFQIPTKARSALKALIPDNLNFPEGLSVKMFTRGSYLWINIHGDNVDVKTVLNTIDEILEHASVCQKVMSH
;
A
#
# COMPACT_ATOMS: atom_id res chain seq x y z
N MET A 1 21.15 13.60 20.27
CA MET A 1 20.78 13.83 21.62
C MET A 1 19.52 13.10 22.00
N ALA A 2 19.06 13.31 23.20
CA ALA A 2 17.93 12.57 23.73
C ALA A 2 16.69 12.63 22.85
N ARG A 3 16.41 13.79 22.27
CA ARG A 3 15.20 13.96 21.47
C ARG A 3 15.19 13.08 20.22
N ASN A 4 16.35 12.70 19.71
CA ASN A 4 16.42 11.87 18.53
C ASN A 4 15.90 10.46 18.77
N ARG A 5 15.91 10.04 20.03
CA ARG A 5 15.43 8.70 20.36
C ARG A 5 13.92 8.61 20.32
N LEU A 6 13.23 9.74 20.32
CA LEU A 6 11.77 9.76 20.27
C LEU A 6 11.26 9.82 18.84
N ARG A 7 12.16 9.95 17.88
CA ARG A 7 11.79 10.04 16.49
C ARG A 7 11.94 8.70 15.81
N HIS A 8 10.93 8.32 15.05
CA HIS A 8 10.99 7.10 14.28
C HIS A 8 11.76 7.35 12.98
N PRO A 9 12.45 6.33 12.46
CA PRO A 9 13.14 6.49 11.17
C PRO A 9 12.14 6.57 10.02
N ASP A 10 12.60 7.13 8.91
CA ASP A 10 11.84 7.09 7.67
C ASP A 10 11.84 5.66 7.17
N ILE A 11 10.70 5.21 6.69
CA ILE A 11 10.53 3.85 6.21
C ILE A 11 9.97 3.90 4.80
N GLY A 12 10.63 3.19 3.88
CA GLY A 12 10.13 3.04 2.53
C GLY A 12 9.90 1.57 2.24
N ILE A 13 8.70 1.22 1.80
CA ILE A 13 8.35 -0.15 1.48
C ILE A 13 7.71 -0.17 0.11
N ARG A 14 8.13 -1.12 -0.71
CA ARG A 14 7.58 -1.32 -2.05
C ARG A 14 6.99 -2.71 -2.14
N VAL A 15 5.73 -2.78 -2.54
CA VAL A 15 5.03 -4.04 -2.70
C VAL A 15 4.61 -4.18 -4.15
N ARG A 16 4.69 -5.39 -4.67
CA ARG A 16 4.29 -5.69 -6.03
C ARG A 16 3.36 -6.89 -6.01
N ILE A 17 2.22 -6.77 -6.67
CA ILE A 17 1.24 -7.84 -6.75
C ILE A 17 0.97 -8.15 -8.22
N ASP A 18 1.11 -9.41 -8.59
CA ASP A 18 0.84 -9.85 -9.95
C ASP A 18 -0.61 -10.31 -10.07
N PHE A 19 -1.40 -9.58 -10.86
CA PHE A 19 -2.79 -9.95 -11.13
C PHE A 19 -2.91 -10.79 -12.39
N GLN A 20 -1.77 -11.11 -13.03
CA GLN A 20 -1.67 -11.99 -14.20
C GLN A 20 -2.20 -11.38 -15.49
N ILE A 21 -3.17 -10.51 -15.42
CA ILE A 21 -3.76 -9.85 -16.59
C ILE A 21 -3.75 -8.34 -16.36
N PRO A 22 -3.26 -7.54 -17.33
CA PRO A 22 -3.18 -6.09 -17.14
C PRO A 22 -4.49 -5.41 -16.79
N THR A 23 -5.62 -5.85 -17.38
CA THR A 23 -6.91 -5.26 -17.07
C THR A 23 -7.30 -5.49 -15.62
N LYS A 24 -6.94 -6.65 -15.07
CA LYS A 24 -7.21 -6.93 -13.66
C LYS A 24 -6.40 -6.02 -12.75
N ALA A 25 -5.13 -5.80 -13.10
CA ALA A 25 -4.29 -4.90 -12.33
C ALA A 25 -4.87 -3.48 -12.31
N ARG A 26 -5.33 -3.00 -13.47
CA ARG A 26 -5.91 -1.67 -13.56
C ARG A 26 -7.22 -1.57 -12.76
N SER A 27 -8.02 -2.63 -12.80
CA SER A 27 -9.26 -2.67 -12.02
C SER A 27 -8.98 -2.64 -10.53
N ALA A 28 -7.96 -3.38 -10.10
CA ALA A 28 -7.55 -3.38 -8.70
C ALA A 28 -7.07 -1.99 -8.29
N LEU A 29 -6.31 -1.33 -9.16
CA LEU A 29 -5.83 0.01 -8.85
C LEU A 29 -7.01 0.96 -8.61
N LYS A 30 -8.03 0.90 -9.44
CA LYS A 30 -9.21 1.75 -9.28
C LYS A 30 -9.90 1.48 -7.95
N ALA A 31 -9.99 0.21 -7.57
CA ALA A 31 -10.66 -0.17 -6.32
C ALA A 31 -9.86 0.25 -5.10
N LEU A 32 -8.54 0.37 -5.25
CA LEU A 32 -7.64 0.67 -4.14
C LEU A 32 -7.20 2.14 -4.10
N ILE A 33 -7.77 2.98 -4.96
CA ILE A 33 -7.42 4.41 -4.94
C ILE A 33 -7.64 4.97 -3.53
N PRO A 34 -6.74 5.82 -3.07
CA PRO A 34 -6.75 6.30 -1.68
C PRO A 34 -8.06 6.90 -1.19
N ASP A 35 -8.96 7.29 -2.08
CA ASP A 35 -10.27 7.77 -1.67
C ASP A 35 -11.03 6.73 -0.85
N ASN A 36 -10.73 5.47 -1.05
CA ASN A 36 -11.40 4.37 -0.37
C ASN A 36 -10.67 3.91 0.87
N LEU A 37 -9.49 4.45 1.14
CA LEU A 37 -8.67 4.05 2.26
C LEU A 37 -8.21 5.29 3.00
N ASN A 38 -8.25 5.23 4.33
CA ASN A 38 -7.74 6.31 5.16
C ASN A 38 -6.37 5.91 5.70
N PHE A 39 -5.39 6.77 5.45
CA PHE A 39 -4.04 6.51 5.91
C PHE A 39 -3.67 7.44 7.07
N PRO A 40 -2.90 6.92 8.03
CA PRO A 40 -2.45 7.74 9.15
C PRO A 40 -1.60 8.91 8.68
N GLU A 41 -1.58 9.95 9.47
CA GLU A 41 -0.74 11.11 9.21
C GLU A 41 0.73 10.69 9.17
N GLY A 42 1.50 11.25 8.26
CA GLY A 42 2.90 10.88 8.10
C GLY A 42 3.14 9.74 7.15
N LEU A 43 2.07 9.12 6.66
CA LEU A 43 2.18 7.98 5.76
C LEU A 43 1.75 8.40 4.36
N SER A 44 2.59 8.11 3.38
CA SER A 44 2.31 8.38 1.96
C SER A 44 2.21 7.05 1.23
N VAL A 45 1.18 6.92 0.40
CA VAL A 45 0.99 5.71 -0.38
C VAL A 45 0.78 6.10 -1.83
N LYS A 46 1.56 5.48 -2.71
CA LYS A 46 1.42 5.67 -4.16
C LYS A 46 1.19 4.31 -4.79
N MET A 47 0.25 4.26 -5.71
CA MET A 47 -0.07 3.02 -6.40
C MET A 47 -0.08 3.27 -7.89
N PHE A 48 0.44 2.32 -8.64
CA PHE A 48 0.40 2.39 -10.10
C PHE A 48 0.50 0.98 -10.66
N THR A 49 0.14 0.82 -11.92
CA THR A 49 0.25 -0.46 -12.59
C THR A 49 1.34 -0.42 -13.64
N ARG A 50 1.94 -1.58 -13.87
CA ARG A 50 2.87 -1.79 -14.97
C ARG A 50 2.64 -3.20 -15.48
N GLY A 51 2.10 -3.34 -16.69
CA GLY A 51 1.69 -4.63 -17.19
C GLY A 51 0.62 -5.22 -16.27
N SER A 52 0.83 -6.46 -15.85
CA SER A 52 -0.11 -7.15 -14.97
C SER A 52 0.17 -6.89 -13.49
N TYR A 53 1.17 -6.09 -13.19
CA TYR A 53 1.57 -5.83 -11.80
C TYR A 53 0.96 -4.56 -11.26
N LEU A 54 0.53 -4.63 -10.01
CA LEU A 54 0.17 -3.45 -9.23
C LEU A 54 1.33 -3.17 -8.29
N TRP A 55 1.85 -1.96 -8.36
CA TRP A 55 2.93 -1.51 -7.50
C TRP A 55 2.38 -0.59 -6.43
N ILE A 56 2.81 -0.81 -5.21
CA ILE A 56 2.40 -0.01 -4.06
C ILE A 56 3.66 0.46 -3.35
N ASN A 57 3.87 1.76 -3.34
CA ASN A 57 5.01 2.37 -2.66
C ASN A 57 4.50 3.08 -1.42
N ILE A 58 5.02 2.69 -0.28
CA ILE A 58 4.61 3.26 1.00
C ILE A 58 5.82 3.94 1.63
N HIS A 59 5.62 5.16 2.06
CA HIS A 59 6.67 5.90 2.74
C HIS A 59 6.12 6.46 4.04
N GLY A 60 6.80 6.15 5.15
CA GLY A 60 6.45 6.67 6.46
C GLY A 60 7.50 7.68 6.91
N ASP A 61 7.04 8.88 7.28
CA ASP A 61 7.89 9.92 7.81
C ASP A 61 7.59 10.08 9.28
N ASN A 62 8.52 9.63 10.13
CA ASN A 62 8.36 9.67 11.58
C ASN A 62 7.10 8.92 12.04
N VAL A 63 6.91 7.73 11.48
CA VAL A 63 5.76 6.88 11.77
C VAL A 63 6.25 5.56 12.37
N ASP A 64 5.52 5.06 13.36
CA ASP A 64 5.84 3.78 13.99
C ASP A 64 5.78 2.67 12.94
N VAL A 65 6.75 1.76 13.00
CA VAL A 65 6.81 0.60 12.12
C VAL A 65 5.50 -0.19 12.18
N LYS A 66 4.94 -0.31 13.36
CA LYS A 66 3.69 -1.04 13.54
C LYS A 66 2.56 -0.42 12.72
N THR A 67 2.51 0.91 12.66
CA THR A 67 1.51 1.61 11.87
C THR A 67 1.69 1.32 10.39
N VAL A 68 2.95 1.29 9.92
CA VAL A 68 3.25 0.99 8.52
C VAL A 68 2.82 -0.42 8.19
N LEU A 69 3.15 -1.39 9.05
CA LEU A 69 2.80 -2.78 8.82
C LEU A 69 1.29 -2.99 8.82
N ASN A 70 0.57 -2.33 9.73
CA ASN A 70 -0.88 -2.43 9.75
C ASN A 70 -1.49 -1.89 8.47
N THR A 71 -0.93 -0.81 7.94
CA THR A 71 -1.41 -0.22 6.69
C THR A 71 -1.18 -1.18 5.53
N ILE A 72 -0.01 -1.82 5.49
CA ILE A 72 0.28 -2.80 4.44
C ILE A 72 -0.71 -3.94 4.52
N ASP A 73 -0.95 -4.47 5.71
CA ASP A 73 -1.90 -5.56 5.88
C ASP A 73 -3.28 -5.18 5.38
N GLU A 74 -3.72 -3.97 5.66
CA GLU A 74 -5.02 -3.49 5.22
C GLU A 74 -5.09 -3.41 3.70
N ILE A 75 -4.05 -2.88 3.08
CA ILE A 75 -4.00 -2.77 1.62
C ILE A 75 -4.00 -4.15 0.98
N LEU A 76 -3.21 -5.07 1.51
CA LEU A 76 -3.14 -6.43 0.98
C LEU A 76 -4.47 -7.15 1.14
N GLU A 77 -5.17 -6.90 2.23
CA GLU A 77 -6.48 -7.50 2.44
C GLU A 77 -7.46 -7.01 1.38
N HIS A 78 -7.46 -5.71 1.12
CA HIS A 78 -8.33 -5.16 0.07
C HIS A 78 -7.96 -5.71 -1.31
N ALA A 79 -6.67 -5.84 -1.59
CA ALA A 79 -6.21 -6.39 -2.85
C ALA A 79 -6.64 -7.84 -3.01
N SER A 80 -6.61 -8.60 -1.93
CA SER A 80 -7.04 -10.00 -1.94
C SER A 80 -8.53 -10.10 -2.26
N VAL A 81 -9.34 -9.23 -1.69
CA VAL A 81 -10.77 -9.21 -1.97
C VAL A 81 -11.01 -8.88 -3.44
N CYS A 82 -10.28 -7.90 -3.98
CA CYS A 82 -10.38 -7.56 -5.40
C CYS A 82 -10.05 -8.76 -6.29
N GLN A 83 -9.00 -9.50 -5.95
CA GLN A 83 -8.63 -10.69 -6.71
C GLN A 83 -9.74 -11.72 -6.71
N LYS A 84 -10.35 -11.95 -5.56
CA LYS A 84 -11.43 -12.93 -5.45
C LYS A 84 -12.62 -12.55 -6.30
N VAL A 85 -12.99 -11.29 -6.27
CA VAL A 85 -14.14 -10.82 -7.07
C VAL A 85 -13.86 -10.97 -8.55
N MET A 86 -12.62 -10.69 -8.97
CA MET A 86 -12.26 -10.75 -10.39
C MET A 86 -11.95 -12.16 -10.89
N SER A 87 -11.89 -13.14 -9.99
CA SER A 87 -11.58 -14.51 -10.37
C SER A 87 -12.76 -15.27 -10.93
N HIS A 88 -13.95 -14.73 -10.83
CA HIS A 88 -15.16 -15.40 -11.31
C HIS A 88 -15.39 -15.25 -12.79
#